data_376e862a9ed14484be82719720ccb7ab
#
_entry.id   376e862a9ed14484be82719720ccb7ab
#
_cell.length_a   1.000
_cell.length_b   1.000
_cell.length_c   1.000
_cell.angle_alpha   90.00
_cell.angle_beta   90.00
_cell.angle_gamma   90.00
#
_symmetry.space_group_name_H-M   'P 1'
#
loop_
_entity.id
_entity.type
_entity.pdbx_description
1 polymer ?
#
loop_
_entity_poly.entity_id
_entity_poly.type
_entity_poly.pdbx_seq_one_letter_code
_entity_poly.pdbx_strand_id
1 'polypeptide(L)'
;MKIAILGGGSVGCAAAIELARAGHDVDVFEGREDILLGASRVNEGKIHQGFIYAKDDPELTARKMAEGAVEFRRMLARWVDTGQALRKSTPFLYARHRTSQLTEAELEAHFQRCCTIFDEVRAARGADYLGSDEPAGFSQLPQEEAAELVNPDHITTVYRTTEYGVDPRAISDALAEATRAEPRITLRCACQVTAVQRVGGGFEIGIKDAQSDGPYHQAQAVA
;
A
#
# COMPACT_ATOMS: atom_id res chain seq x y z
N MET A 1 23.37 11.83 -10.94
CA MET A 1 22.59 11.89 -12.21
C MET A 1 21.33 12.68 -11.93
N LYS A 2 20.71 13.23 -13.00
CA LYS A 2 19.38 13.80 -12.91
C LYS A 2 18.35 12.72 -13.34
N ILE A 3 17.35 12.48 -12.52
CA ILE A 3 16.32 11.42 -12.74
C ILE A 3 14.95 12.07 -12.73
N ALA A 4 14.08 11.65 -13.64
CA ALA A 4 12.67 12.05 -13.67
C ALA A 4 11.79 10.90 -13.20
N ILE A 5 10.87 11.17 -12.28
CA ILE A 5 9.84 10.26 -11.82
C ILE A 5 8.49 10.81 -12.28
N LEU A 6 7.70 9.99 -12.96
CA LEU A 6 6.40 10.33 -13.48
C LEU A 6 5.30 9.75 -12.58
N GLY A 7 4.67 10.62 -11.83
CA GLY A 7 3.65 10.33 -10.83
C GLY A 7 4.17 10.45 -9.39
N GLY A 8 3.55 11.33 -8.62
CA GLY A 8 3.82 11.61 -7.20
C GLY A 8 2.97 10.78 -6.24
N GLY A 9 2.63 9.53 -6.59
CA GLY A 9 1.99 8.57 -5.69
C GLY A 9 3.00 7.94 -4.72
N SER A 10 2.56 7.00 -3.86
CA SER A 10 3.41 6.36 -2.85
C SER A 10 4.68 5.71 -3.44
N VAL A 11 4.55 5.03 -4.58
CA VAL A 11 5.69 4.41 -5.26
C VAL A 11 6.66 5.45 -5.79
N GLY A 12 6.14 6.51 -6.43
CA GLY A 12 6.99 7.59 -6.96
C GLY A 12 7.72 8.35 -5.87
N CYS A 13 7.05 8.70 -4.78
CA CYS A 13 7.65 9.39 -3.64
C CYS A 13 8.71 8.52 -2.94
N ALA A 14 8.43 7.24 -2.69
CA ALA A 14 9.39 6.31 -2.11
C ALA A 14 10.64 6.16 -3.00
N ALA A 15 10.45 5.96 -4.31
CA ALA A 15 11.56 5.88 -5.26
C ALA A 15 12.37 7.19 -5.31
N ALA A 16 11.70 8.34 -5.25
CA ALA A 16 12.37 9.64 -5.23
C ALA A 16 13.27 9.80 -4.01
N ILE A 17 12.78 9.44 -2.82
CA ILE A 17 13.57 9.49 -1.58
C ILE A 17 14.80 8.57 -1.67
N GLU A 18 14.61 7.32 -2.12
CA GLU A 18 15.72 6.37 -2.24
C GLU A 18 16.79 6.87 -3.24
N LEU A 19 16.37 7.37 -4.37
CA LEU A 19 17.30 7.89 -5.38
C LEU A 19 18.00 9.17 -4.93
N ALA A 20 17.30 10.06 -4.24
CA ALA A 20 17.88 11.26 -3.66
C ALA A 20 18.94 10.93 -2.60
N ARG A 21 18.66 9.99 -1.72
CA ARG A 21 19.60 9.47 -0.71
C ARG A 21 20.80 8.74 -1.32
N ALA A 22 20.61 8.15 -2.51
CA ALA A 22 21.70 7.58 -3.31
C ALA A 22 22.55 8.66 -4.03
N GLY A 23 22.26 9.94 -3.84
CA GLY A 23 23.04 11.07 -4.37
C GLY A 23 22.60 11.56 -5.75
N HIS A 24 21.39 11.19 -6.19
CA HIS A 24 20.82 11.66 -7.46
C HIS A 24 19.97 12.91 -7.25
N ASP A 25 19.89 13.78 -8.26
CA ASP A 25 18.92 14.88 -8.29
C ASP A 25 17.65 14.37 -8.99
N VAL A 26 16.50 14.50 -8.32
CA VAL A 26 15.25 13.87 -8.74
C VAL A 26 14.18 14.93 -8.99
N ASP A 27 13.61 14.94 -10.20
CA ASP A 27 12.41 15.72 -10.51
C ASP A 27 11.19 14.76 -10.48
N VAL A 28 10.21 15.05 -9.62
CA VAL A 28 8.94 14.31 -9.56
C VAL A 28 7.86 15.13 -10.26
N PHE A 29 7.28 14.57 -11.32
CA PHE A 29 6.19 15.20 -12.09
C PHE A 29 4.86 14.62 -11.64
N GLU A 30 3.95 15.47 -11.15
CA GLU A 30 2.62 15.08 -10.69
C GLU A 30 1.55 15.95 -11.37
N GLY A 31 0.56 15.31 -11.99
CA GLY A 31 -0.53 15.99 -12.70
C GLY A 31 -1.54 16.69 -11.79
N ARG A 32 -1.61 16.28 -10.52
CA ARG A 32 -2.46 16.92 -9.51
C ARG A 32 -1.74 18.13 -8.89
N GLU A 33 -2.51 18.92 -8.14
CA GLU A 33 -2.00 20.10 -7.42
C GLU A 33 -0.94 19.77 -6.36
N ASP A 34 -0.92 18.51 -5.88
CA ASP A 34 0.09 18.02 -4.93
C ASP A 34 0.31 16.52 -5.07
N ILE A 35 1.42 16.04 -4.48
CA ILE A 35 1.76 14.61 -4.40
C ILE A 35 0.79 13.86 -3.47
N LEU A 36 0.67 12.54 -3.67
CA LEU A 36 -0.08 11.62 -2.80
C LEU A 36 -1.60 11.90 -2.67
N LEU A 37 -2.19 12.71 -3.53
CA LEU A 37 -3.64 13.02 -3.52
C LEU A 37 -4.49 11.96 -4.25
N GLY A 38 -3.88 10.95 -4.84
CA GLY A 38 -4.57 9.88 -5.57
C GLY A 38 -4.90 8.66 -4.71
N ALA A 39 -4.84 7.48 -5.35
CA ALA A 39 -5.13 6.19 -4.74
C ALA A 39 -4.31 5.89 -3.47
N SER A 40 -3.12 6.47 -3.35
CA SER A 40 -2.28 6.32 -2.14
C SER A 40 -2.96 6.85 -0.88
N ARG A 41 -3.80 7.88 -1.00
CA ARG A 41 -4.51 8.52 0.11
C ARG A 41 -5.93 8.02 0.28
N VAL A 42 -6.54 7.52 -0.80
CA VAL A 42 -7.95 7.12 -0.86
C VAL A 42 -8.02 5.63 -1.18
N ASN A 43 -7.75 4.82 -0.18
CA ASN A 43 -7.89 3.37 -0.21
C ASN A 43 -8.32 2.88 1.17
N GLU A 44 -8.63 1.60 1.29
CA GLU A 44 -9.11 0.99 2.54
C GLU A 44 -8.01 0.74 3.58
N GLY A 45 -6.76 0.94 3.23
CA GLY A 45 -5.61 0.79 4.14
C GLY A 45 -5.38 -0.63 4.67
N LYS A 46 -5.99 -1.65 4.10
CA LYS A 46 -5.86 -3.03 4.57
C LYS A 46 -4.48 -3.60 4.30
N ILE A 47 -3.87 -4.15 5.31
CA ILE A 47 -2.61 -4.90 5.20
C ILE A 47 -2.93 -6.38 5.29
N HIS A 48 -3.26 -6.95 4.14
CA HIS A 48 -3.84 -8.29 4.02
C HIS A 48 -2.91 -9.42 4.47
N GLN A 49 -3.46 -10.35 5.25
CA GLN A 49 -2.85 -11.64 5.58
C GLN A 49 -3.31 -12.77 4.62
N GLY A 50 -4.22 -12.47 3.71
CA GLY A 50 -4.69 -13.41 2.69
C GLY A 50 -6.15 -13.85 2.82
N PHE A 51 -6.82 -13.57 3.91
CA PHE A 51 -8.16 -14.10 4.22
C PHE A 51 -9.22 -13.85 3.14
N ILE A 52 -9.19 -12.68 2.48
CA ILE A 52 -10.20 -12.32 1.47
C ILE A 52 -10.07 -13.12 0.16
N TYR A 53 -8.92 -13.74 -0.10
CA TYR A 53 -8.61 -14.37 -1.40
C TYR A 53 -8.92 -15.86 -1.44
N ALA A 54 -10.04 -16.29 -0.84
CA ALA A 54 -10.38 -17.68 -0.63
C ALA A 54 -10.65 -18.49 -1.93
N LYS A 55 -10.79 -17.83 -3.08
CA LYS A 55 -10.99 -18.48 -4.39
C LYS A 55 -9.76 -18.42 -5.30
N ASP A 56 -8.71 -17.74 -4.89
CA ASP A 56 -7.45 -17.69 -5.62
C ASP A 56 -6.59 -18.94 -5.33
N ASP A 57 -5.44 -19.04 -5.99
CA ASP A 57 -4.44 -20.04 -5.60
C ASP A 57 -4.09 -19.86 -4.12
N PRO A 58 -4.44 -20.86 -3.27
CA PRO A 58 -4.39 -20.68 -1.83
C PRO A 58 -2.98 -20.51 -1.29
N GLU A 59 -1.94 -21.03 -1.97
CA GLU A 59 -0.56 -20.88 -1.54
C GLU A 59 0.09 -19.62 -2.11
N LEU A 60 -0.04 -19.40 -3.42
CA LEU A 60 0.66 -18.30 -4.10
C LEU A 60 0.15 -16.94 -3.61
N THR A 61 -1.17 -16.74 -3.57
CA THR A 61 -1.75 -15.45 -3.17
C THR A 61 -1.57 -15.20 -1.67
N ALA A 62 -1.82 -16.20 -0.81
CA ALA A 62 -1.62 -16.06 0.63
C ALA A 62 -0.14 -15.75 0.96
N ARG A 63 0.82 -16.42 0.30
CA ARG A 63 2.25 -16.16 0.51
C ARG A 63 2.66 -14.76 0.08
N LYS A 64 2.21 -14.28 -1.08
CA LYS A 64 2.46 -12.91 -1.53
C LYS A 64 1.88 -11.86 -0.58
N MET A 65 0.66 -12.08 -0.08
CA MET A 65 0.05 -11.19 0.91
C MET A 65 0.83 -11.19 2.21
N ALA A 66 1.21 -12.36 2.72
CA ALA A 66 2.02 -12.51 3.92
C ALA A 66 3.37 -11.79 3.79
N GLU A 67 4.09 -11.99 2.68
CA GLU A 67 5.37 -11.32 2.42
C GLU A 67 5.23 -9.80 2.41
N GLY A 68 4.21 -9.27 1.72
CA GLY A 68 3.93 -7.84 1.72
C GLY A 68 3.56 -7.29 3.09
N ALA A 69 2.77 -8.02 3.85
CA ALA A 69 2.28 -7.60 5.16
C ALA A 69 3.40 -7.54 6.22
N VAL A 70 4.28 -8.54 6.27
CA VAL A 70 5.39 -8.56 7.24
C VAL A 70 6.51 -7.57 6.89
N GLU A 71 6.69 -7.25 5.62
CA GLU A 71 7.67 -6.25 5.18
C GLU A 71 7.14 -4.81 5.25
N PHE A 72 5.82 -4.62 5.34
CA PHE A 72 5.19 -3.30 5.19
C PHE A 72 5.75 -2.26 6.16
N ARG A 73 5.78 -2.57 7.47
CA ARG A 73 6.31 -1.66 8.50
C ARG A 73 7.79 -1.37 8.31
N ARG A 74 8.58 -2.42 8.02
CA ARG A 74 10.03 -2.31 7.79
C ARG A 74 10.34 -1.43 6.58
N MET A 75 9.60 -1.62 5.48
CA MET A 75 9.76 -0.79 4.28
C MET A 75 9.36 0.65 4.56
N LEU A 76 8.22 0.87 5.18
CA LEU A 76 7.73 2.21 5.48
C LEU A 76 8.69 2.98 6.40
N ALA A 77 9.31 2.29 7.39
CA ALA A 77 10.29 2.87 8.31
C ALA A 77 11.56 3.41 7.62
N ARG A 78 11.81 3.05 6.37
CA ARG A 78 12.92 3.63 5.60
C ARG A 78 12.69 5.09 5.25
N TRP A 79 11.43 5.52 5.19
CA TRP A 79 11.05 6.84 4.68
C TRP A 79 10.41 7.72 5.74
N VAL A 80 9.64 7.13 6.65
CA VAL A 80 8.86 7.87 7.65
C VAL A 80 8.99 7.29 9.05
N ASP A 81 8.69 8.09 10.06
CA ASP A 81 8.52 7.61 11.42
C ASP A 81 7.23 6.79 11.55
N THR A 82 7.39 5.48 11.63
CA THR A 82 6.26 4.55 11.73
C THR A 82 5.54 4.62 13.08
N GLY A 83 6.16 5.13 14.13
CA GLY A 83 5.51 5.33 15.43
C GLY A 83 4.37 6.32 15.36
N GLN A 84 4.49 7.33 14.51
CA GLN A 84 3.44 8.35 14.29
C GLN A 84 2.52 8.01 13.12
N ALA A 85 3.06 7.47 12.03
CA ALA A 85 2.32 7.22 10.79
C ALA A 85 1.45 5.96 10.81
N LEU A 86 1.86 4.92 11.57
CA LEU A 86 1.15 3.64 11.62
C LEU A 86 0.12 3.62 12.77
N ARG A 87 -1.09 4.07 12.46
CA ARG A 87 -2.26 3.88 13.34
C ARG A 87 -3.03 2.66 12.86
N LYS A 88 -3.05 1.61 13.67
CA LYS A 88 -3.82 0.40 13.36
C LYS A 88 -5.31 0.61 13.61
N SER A 89 -6.15 0.01 12.77
CA SER A 89 -7.59 -0.13 13.00
C SER A 89 -7.89 -1.12 14.13
N THR A 90 -9.16 -1.34 14.42
CA THR A 90 -9.63 -2.57 15.07
C THR A 90 -9.39 -3.76 14.13
N PRO A 91 -9.34 -5.00 14.68
CA PRO A 91 -9.26 -6.21 13.85
C PRO A 91 -10.40 -6.27 12.84
N PHE A 92 -10.11 -6.77 11.63
CA PHE A 92 -11.15 -6.92 10.62
C PHE A 92 -12.08 -8.09 10.91
N LEU A 93 -13.33 -7.86 10.53
CA LEU A 93 -14.38 -8.86 10.52
C LEU A 93 -14.65 -9.32 9.09
N TYR A 94 -14.75 -10.62 8.90
CA TYR A 94 -15.16 -11.24 7.65
C TYR A 94 -16.54 -11.87 7.81
N ALA A 95 -17.49 -11.36 7.04
CA ALA A 95 -18.88 -11.82 7.08
C ALA A 95 -19.16 -12.78 5.91
N ARG A 96 -19.64 -13.98 6.20
CA ARG A 96 -20.08 -14.93 5.18
C ARG A 96 -21.53 -14.67 4.81
N HIS A 97 -21.76 -14.25 3.57
CA HIS A 97 -23.11 -14.06 3.05
C HIS A 97 -23.80 -15.42 2.79
N ARG A 98 -25.11 -15.47 2.94
CA ARG A 98 -25.93 -16.69 2.72
C ARG A 98 -25.76 -17.30 1.32
N THR A 99 -25.53 -16.46 0.31
CA THR A 99 -25.27 -16.87 -1.08
C THR A 99 -23.78 -17.02 -1.40
N SER A 100 -22.91 -17.09 -0.39
CA SER A 100 -21.48 -17.32 -0.61
C SER A 100 -21.26 -18.60 -1.39
N GLN A 101 -20.34 -18.57 -2.34
CA GLN A 101 -19.96 -19.74 -3.14
C GLN A 101 -19.15 -20.77 -2.34
N LEU A 102 -18.61 -20.37 -1.19
CA LEU A 102 -17.87 -21.24 -0.29
C LEU A 102 -18.75 -21.63 0.89
N THR A 103 -18.67 -22.89 1.28
CA THR A 103 -19.20 -23.38 2.55
C THR A 103 -18.39 -22.79 3.71
N GLU A 104 -18.93 -22.88 4.92
CA GLU A 104 -18.24 -22.46 6.13
C GLU A 104 -16.93 -23.23 6.34
N ALA A 105 -16.97 -24.55 6.17
CA ALA A 105 -15.81 -25.42 6.29
C ALA A 105 -14.70 -25.10 5.27
N GLU A 106 -15.06 -24.79 4.02
CA GLU A 106 -14.09 -24.38 3.00
C GLU A 106 -13.44 -23.03 3.34
N LEU A 107 -14.23 -22.09 3.86
CA LEU A 107 -13.73 -20.78 4.27
C LEU A 107 -12.79 -20.88 5.48
N GLU A 108 -13.15 -21.67 6.49
CA GLU A 108 -12.30 -21.91 7.65
C GLU A 108 -11.01 -22.65 7.28
N ALA A 109 -11.09 -23.64 6.39
CA ALA A 109 -9.92 -24.32 5.88
C ALA A 109 -8.97 -23.36 5.11
N HIS A 110 -9.52 -22.40 4.36
CA HIS A 110 -8.74 -21.34 3.74
C HIS A 110 -8.09 -20.43 4.79
N PHE A 111 -8.83 -19.97 5.79
CA PHE A 111 -8.32 -19.11 6.86
C PHE A 111 -7.20 -19.81 7.64
N GLN A 112 -7.34 -21.08 7.95
CA GLN A 112 -6.29 -21.84 8.61
C GLN A 112 -5.03 -21.93 7.77
N ARG A 113 -5.13 -22.11 6.45
CA ARG A 113 -3.96 -22.09 5.54
C ARG A 113 -3.31 -20.72 5.54
N CYS A 114 -4.08 -19.62 5.48
CA CYS A 114 -3.55 -18.26 5.55
C CYS A 114 -2.75 -18.04 6.84
N CYS A 115 -3.29 -18.45 7.99
CA CYS A 115 -2.59 -18.34 9.27
C CYS A 115 -1.25 -19.11 9.26
N THR A 116 -1.27 -20.35 8.79
CA THR A 116 -0.05 -21.18 8.71
C THR A 116 1.01 -20.53 7.82
N ILE A 117 0.64 -20.13 6.60
CA ILE A 117 1.55 -19.49 5.64
C ILE A 117 2.09 -18.18 6.20
N PHE A 118 1.22 -17.38 6.83
CA PHE A 118 1.62 -16.10 7.41
C PHE A 118 2.66 -16.27 8.50
N ASP A 119 2.44 -17.20 9.43
CA ASP A 119 3.38 -17.45 10.53
C ASP A 119 4.71 -18.05 10.04
N GLU A 120 4.68 -18.92 9.02
CA GLU A 120 5.89 -19.40 8.33
C GLU A 120 6.71 -18.25 7.72
N VAL A 121 6.04 -17.37 6.96
CA VAL A 121 6.70 -16.22 6.31
C VAL A 121 7.25 -15.26 7.36
N ARG A 122 6.47 -14.97 8.40
CA ARG A 122 6.90 -14.10 9.50
C ARG A 122 8.13 -14.65 10.20
N ALA A 123 8.14 -15.93 10.53
CA ALA A 123 9.28 -16.59 11.16
C ALA A 123 10.52 -16.59 10.26
N ALA A 124 10.35 -16.92 8.99
CA ALA A 124 11.44 -16.95 8.01
C ALA A 124 12.07 -15.57 7.75
N ARG A 125 11.28 -14.49 7.86
CA ARG A 125 11.75 -13.12 7.69
C ARG A 125 12.25 -12.46 8.98
N GLY A 126 12.00 -13.07 10.16
CA GLY A 126 12.31 -12.46 11.44
C GLY A 126 11.64 -11.09 11.61
N ALA A 127 10.40 -10.96 11.13
CA ALA A 127 9.67 -9.71 11.05
C ALA A 127 8.41 -9.73 11.91
N ASP A 128 7.93 -8.54 12.28
CA ASP A 128 6.65 -8.37 12.97
C ASP A 128 5.51 -8.06 11.97
N TYR A 129 4.28 -8.12 12.43
CA TYR A 129 3.12 -7.63 11.70
C TYR A 129 2.61 -6.34 12.34
N LEU A 130 2.92 -5.21 11.72
CA LEU A 130 2.53 -3.87 12.20
C LEU A 130 2.90 -3.62 13.66
N GLY A 131 4.05 -4.14 14.11
CA GLY A 131 4.54 -4.01 15.47
C GLY A 131 3.97 -5.03 16.46
N SER A 132 3.34 -6.11 15.98
CA SER A 132 2.84 -7.22 16.79
C SER A 132 3.53 -8.53 16.43
N ASP A 133 3.90 -9.29 17.44
CA ASP A 133 4.42 -10.66 17.32
C ASP A 133 3.33 -11.72 17.54
N GLU A 134 2.08 -11.32 17.68
CA GLU A 134 0.95 -12.23 17.79
C GLU A 134 0.83 -13.13 16.57
N PRO A 135 0.54 -14.44 16.72
CA PRO A 135 0.33 -15.34 15.61
C PRO A 135 -0.91 -14.91 14.80
N ALA A 136 -0.89 -15.21 13.50
CA ALA A 136 -2.07 -15.03 12.69
C ALA A 136 -3.21 -15.93 13.17
N GLY A 137 -4.44 -15.41 13.17
CA GLY A 137 -5.57 -16.14 13.70
C GLY A 137 -6.92 -15.61 13.26
N PHE A 138 -7.93 -16.45 13.48
CA PHE A 138 -9.32 -16.08 13.31
C PHE A 138 -10.18 -16.80 14.37
N SER A 139 -11.32 -16.23 14.67
CA SER A 139 -12.33 -16.85 15.52
C SER A 139 -13.72 -16.47 15.05
N GLN A 140 -14.65 -17.42 15.07
CA GLN A 140 -16.05 -17.14 14.82
C GLN A 140 -16.64 -16.33 15.98
N LEU A 141 -17.39 -15.28 15.67
CA LEU A 141 -18.12 -14.52 16.67
C LEU A 141 -19.34 -15.33 17.17
N PRO A 142 -19.68 -15.22 18.46
CA PRO A 142 -20.95 -15.68 18.97
C PRO A 142 -22.12 -15.07 18.18
N GLN A 143 -23.20 -15.85 17.98
CA GLN A 143 -24.34 -15.41 17.18
C GLN A 143 -24.97 -14.11 17.71
N GLU A 144 -25.02 -13.92 19.02
CA GLU A 144 -25.54 -12.70 19.65
C GLU A 144 -24.70 -11.47 19.30
N GLU A 145 -23.37 -11.59 19.40
CA GLU A 145 -22.43 -10.50 19.03
C GLU A 145 -22.49 -10.21 17.52
N ALA A 146 -22.57 -11.24 16.70
CA ALA A 146 -22.68 -11.08 15.25
C ALA A 146 -23.99 -10.38 14.84
N ALA A 147 -25.10 -10.66 15.51
CA ALA A 147 -26.41 -10.06 15.21
C ALA A 147 -26.48 -8.54 15.51
N GLU A 148 -25.62 -8.04 16.40
CA GLU A 148 -25.49 -6.59 16.65
C GLU A 148 -24.76 -5.86 15.51
N LEU A 149 -23.96 -6.59 14.74
CA LEU A 149 -23.07 -6.01 13.73
C LEU A 149 -23.61 -6.16 12.30
N VAL A 150 -24.36 -7.23 12.03
CA VAL A 150 -24.81 -7.58 10.68
C VAL A 150 -26.26 -8.07 10.68
N ASN A 151 -26.91 -7.96 9.52
CA ASN A 151 -28.27 -8.52 9.36
C ASN A 151 -28.21 -10.06 9.23
N PRO A 152 -28.77 -10.82 10.18
CA PRO A 152 -28.75 -12.29 10.17
C PRO A 152 -29.55 -12.92 9.02
N ASP A 153 -30.46 -12.17 8.38
CA ASP A 153 -31.18 -12.66 7.20
C ASP A 153 -30.25 -12.83 5.98
N HIS A 154 -29.13 -12.12 5.96
CA HIS A 154 -28.18 -12.12 4.86
C HIS A 154 -26.84 -12.78 5.22
N ILE A 155 -26.40 -12.60 6.45
CA ILE A 155 -25.10 -13.07 6.94
C ILE A 155 -25.29 -14.27 7.84
N THR A 156 -24.59 -15.35 7.53
CA THR A 156 -24.68 -16.61 8.28
C THR A 156 -23.63 -16.75 9.36
N THR A 157 -22.44 -16.17 9.13
CA THR A 157 -21.30 -16.32 10.03
C THR A 157 -20.42 -15.07 9.94
N VAL A 158 -19.87 -14.64 11.07
CA VAL A 158 -18.89 -13.55 11.15
C VAL A 158 -17.65 -14.06 11.84
N TYR A 159 -16.50 -13.78 11.25
CA TYR A 159 -15.19 -14.12 11.80
C TYR A 159 -14.42 -12.86 12.17
N ARG A 160 -13.85 -12.83 13.37
CA ARG A 160 -12.84 -11.86 13.76
C ARG A 160 -11.48 -12.44 13.38
N THR A 161 -10.61 -11.61 12.75
CA THR A 161 -9.27 -12.03 12.33
C THR A 161 -8.21 -11.17 13.01
N THR A 162 -6.95 -11.56 12.86
CA THR A 162 -5.80 -10.74 13.26
C THR A 162 -5.36 -9.76 12.16
N GLU A 163 -6.16 -9.57 11.13
CA GLU A 163 -5.88 -8.61 10.06
C GLU A 163 -6.27 -7.19 10.47
N TYR A 164 -5.41 -6.23 10.18
CA TYR A 164 -5.61 -4.82 10.50
C TYR A 164 -5.48 -3.95 9.27
N GLY A 165 -6.13 -2.80 9.32
CA GLY A 165 -5.84 -1.69 8.43
C GLY A 165 -4.94 -0.66 9.09
N VAL A 166 -4.46 0.24 8.27
CA VAL A 166 -3.71 1.43 8.66
C VAL A 166 -4.40 2.67 8.08
N ASP A 167 -4.12 3.84 8.63
CA ASP A 167 -4.65 5.08 8.08
C ASP A 167 -3.84 5.50 6.83
N PRO A 168 -4.39 5.38 5.61
CA PRO A 168 -3.67 5.75 4.40
C PRO A 168 -3.42 7.25 4.29
N ARG A 169 -4.23 8.08 4.97
CA ARG A 169 -4.02 9.54 4.99
C ARG A 169 -2.82 9.89 5.83
N ALA A 170 -2.72 9.34 7.04
CA ALA A 170 -1.58 9.58 7.92
C ALA A 170 -0.26 9.13 7.26
N ILE A 171 -0.25 7.97 6.58
CA ILE A 171 0.92 7.50 5.84
C ILE A 171 1.26 8.43 4.68
N SER A 172 0.25 8.87 3.91
CA SER A 172 0.45 9.79 2.79
C SER A 172 0.99 11.13 3.24
N ASP A 173 0.47 11.69 4.35
CA ASP A 173 0.95 12.96 4.90
C ASP A 173 2.40 12.85 5.37
N ALA A 174 2.75 11.80 6.10
CA ALA A 174 4.13 11.56 6.54
C ALA A 174 5.10 11.35 5.36
N LEU A 175 4.67 10.60 4.33
CA LEU A 175 5.50 10.37 3.15
C LEU A 175 5.66 11.66 2.31
N ALA A 176 4.61 12.49 2.23
CA ALA A 176 4.68 13.79 1.57
C ALA A 176 5.67 14.72 2.27
N GLU A 177 5.63 14.77 3.59
CA GLU A 177 6.57 15.54 4.41
C GLU A 177 8.02 15.07 4.18
N ALA A 178 8.25 13.75 4.27
CA ALA A 178 9.57 13.17 4.03
C ALA A 178 10.08 13.45 2.61
N THR A 179 9.21 13.40 1.60
CA THR A 179 9.57 13.71 0.21
C THR A 179 9.99 15.17 0.06
N ARG A 180 9.27 16.11 0.69
CA ARG A 180 9.58 17.53 0.66
C ARG A 180 10.85 17.90 1.44
N ALA A 181 11.17 17.13 2.47
CA ALA A 181 12.36 17.34 3.29
C ALA A 181 13.67 16.94 2.58
N GLU A 182 13.59 16.12 1.52
CA GLU A 182 14.78 15.69 0.78
C GLU A 182 15.29 16.79 -0.15
N PRO A 183 16.51 17.35 0.07
CA PRO A 183 16.98 18.54 -0.65
C PRO A 183 17.29 18.29 -2.14
N ARG A 184 17.43 17.04 -2.56
CA ARG A 184 17.67 16.62 -3.94
C ARG A 184 16.41 16.30 -4.72
N ILE A 185 15.23 16.49 -4.12
CA ILE A 185 13.95 16.29 -4.80
C ILE A 185 13.35 17.64 -5.19
N THR A 186 13.00 17.76 -6.46
CA THR A 186 12.20 18.87 -6.98
C THR A 186 10.81 18.37 -7.34
N LEU A 187 9.79 18.88 -6.67
CA LEU A 187 8.39 18.56 -6.96
C LEU A 187 7.86 19.51 -8.04
N ARG A 188 7.27 18.92 -9.09
CA ARG A 188 6.59 19.61 -10.19
C ARG A 188 5.14 19.17 -10.21
N CYS A 189 4.34 19.79 -9.36
CA CYS A 189 2.90 19.53 -9.24
C CYS A 189 2.10 20.38 -10.24
N ALA A 190 0.82 20.04 -10.44
CA ALA A 190 -0.05 20.59 -11.48
C ALA A 190 0.56 20.50 -12.89
N CYS A 191 1.38 19.49 -13.11
CA CYS A 191 2.22 19.31 -14.29
C CYS A 191 1.92 17.97 -14.96
N GLN A 192 1.11 18.00 -16.02
CA GLN A 192 0.75 16.79 -16.76
C GLN A 192 1.84 16.44 -17.77
N VAL A 193 2.44 15.25 -17.62
CA VAL A 193 3.35 14.71 -18.63
C VAL A 193 2.54 14.23 -19.83
N THR A 194 2.88 14.75 -21.02
CA THR A 194 2.18 14.46 -22.27
C THR A 194 2.98 13.57 -23.22
N ALA A 195 4.30 13.59 -23.11
CA ALA A 195 5.20 12.80 -23.94
C ALA A 195 6.51 12.50 -23.22
N VAL A 196 7.14 11.38 -23.57
CA VAL A 196 8.53 11.05 -23.20
C VAL A 196 9.22 10.58 -24.47
N GLN A 197 10.31 11.23 -24.84
CA GLN A 197 11.07 10.89 -26.04
C GLN A 197 12.54 10.68 -25.68
N ARG A 198 13.15 9.68 -26.28
CA ARG A 198 14.59 9.43 -26.12
C ARG A 198 15.36 10.35 -27.05
N VAL A 199 16.24 11.18 -26.50
CA VAL A 199 17.03 12.15 -27.25
C VAL A 199 18.50 12.07 -26.81
N GLY A 200 19.40 11.69 -27.71
CA GLY A 200 20.81 11.54 -27.37
C GLY A 200 21.03 10.50 -26.25
N GLY A 201 21.73 10.87 -25.20
CA GLY A 201 21.99 10.04 -24.02
C GLY A 201 20.95 10.17 -22.89
N GLY A 202 19.76 10.76 -23.14
CA GLY A 202 18.75 11.00 -22.12
C GLY A 202 17.32 10.97 -22.65
N PHE A 203 16.42 11.64 -21.92
CA PHE A 203 15.01 11.74 -22.30
C PHE A 203 14.55 13.20 -22.29
N GLU A 204 13.72 13.56 -23.24
CA GLU A 204 12.94 14.78 -23.26
C GLU A 204 11.54 14.49 -22.75
N ILE A 205 11.05 15.29 -21.79
CA ILE A 205 9.74 15.15 -21.18
C ILE A 205 8.88 16.33 -21.62
N GLY A 206 7.86 16.05 -22.42
CA GLY A 206 6.83 17.02 -22.77
C GLY A 206 5.84 17.14 -21.60
N ILE A 207 5.61 18.37 -21.17
CA ILE A 207 4.65 18.65 -20.10
C ILE A 207 3.63 19.69 -20.54
N LYS A 208 2.43 19.56 -20.00
CA LYS A 208 1.42 20.62 -19.99
C LYS A 208 1.29 21.12 -18.56
N ASP A 209 1.68 22.36 -18.35
CA ASP A 209 1.61 23.06 -17.07
C ASP A 209 0.29 23.82 -17.00
N ALA A 210 -0.32 23.93 -15.81
CA ALA A 210 -1.52 24.73 -15.58
C ALA A 210 -1.28 26.24 -15.83
N GLN A 211 0.00 26.68 -15.89
CA GLN A 211 0.40 28.08 -16.08
C GLN A 211 1.06 28.38 -17.42
N SER A 212 1.32 27.36 -18.26
CA SER A 212 2.00 27.56 -19.56
C SER A 212 1.38 26.70 -20.66
N ASP A 213 0.97 27.35 -21.74
CA ASP A 213 0.52 26.71 -23.02
C ASP A 213 1.72 26.35 -23.94
N GLY A 214 2.90 26.08 -23.40
CA GLY A 214 4.10 25.80 -24.19
C GLY A 214 4.81 24.50 -23.80
N PRO A 215 5.56 23.87 -24.73
CA PRO A 215 6.37 22.71 -24.43
C PRO A 215 7.49 23.12 -23.47
N TYR A 216 7.56 22.44 -22.33
CA TYR A 216 8.69 22.58 -21.40
C TYR A 216 9.86 21.74 -21.92
N HIS A 217 11.02 22.41 -22.07
CA HIS A 217 12.23 21.73 -22.50
C HIS A 217 13.13 21.39 -21.30
N GLN A 218 13.52 20.12 -21.26
CA GLN A 218 14.62 19.54 -20.49
C GLN A 218 14.37 19.09 -19.04
N ALA A 219 14.11 17.82 -18.90
CA ALA A 219 14.79 17.01 -17.89
C ALA A 219 15.69 16.01 -18.63
N GLN A 220 17.00 16.18 -18.58
CA GLN A 220 17.92 15.13 -19.01
C GLN A 220 17.85 14.01 -17.96
N ALA A 221 17.10 12.97 -18.21
CA ALA A 221 17.22 11.71 -17.48
C ALA A 221 18.26 10.88 -18.22
N VAL A 222 19.35 10.59 -17.55
CA VAL A 222 20.33 9.62 -18.03
C VAL A 222 19.89 8.26 -17.51
N ALA A 223 19.73 7.29 -18.43
CA ALA A 223 19.47 5.90 -18.11
C ALA A 223 20.66 5.26 -17.41
#